data_c93c6426689cf00f0295cbe636e6197a
#
_entry.id   c93c6426689cf00f0295cbe636e6197a
#
_cell.length_a   1.000
_cell.length_b   1.000
_cell.length_c   1.000
_cell.angle_alpha   90.00
_cell.angle_beta   90.00
_cell.angle_gamma   90.00
#
_symmetry.space_group_name_H-M   'P 1'
#
loop_
_entity.id
_entity.type
_entity.pdbx_description
1 polymer ?
#
loop_
_entity_poly.entity_id
_entity_poly.type
_entity_poly.pdbx_seq_one_letter_code
_entity_poly.pdbx_strand_id
1 'polypeptide(L)'
;PLRPGDIAVLVPRHNDGRAIVDALAEAGVASVIRSQDSVFATDEAREMLSVLEAIAEPGREGQVKAAFLSTLMGGTIEGLFADQEDDARWSALIEQLLAARDLWLSHGFMPMWEKTLAAFTVYERVLSGSHGERRLTNLRHLATLMQQQADIDPVPERQMAWLREQVRERETTEDTQLRLESDAERVQVLTIHVSKGLEYPVVFCPFLWEGKLARKD
;
A
#
# COMPACT_ATOMS: atom_id res chain seq x y z
N PRO A 1 4.19 -7.88 33.92
CA PRO A 1 4.29 -6.50 33.48
C PRO A 1 3.44 -6.34 32.22
N LEU A 2 2.71 -5.24 32.13
CA LEU A 2 1.90 -4.87 30.96
C LEU A 2 2.82 -4.58 29.77
N ARG A 3 2.47 -5.12 28.58
CA ARG A 3 3.18 -4.88 27.33
C ARG A 3 2.35 -3.96 26.44
N PRO A 4 2.93 -3.23 25.48
CA PRO A 4 2.15 -2.41 24.54
C PRO A 4 1.06 -3.19 23.80
N GLY A 5 1.33 -4.45 23.38
CA GLY A 5 0.34 -5.33 22.74
C GLY A 5 -0.84 -5.75 23.63
N ASP A 6 -0.74 -5.57 24.96
CA ASP A 6 -1.84 -5.82 25.90
C ASP A 6 -2.85 -4.65 25.93
N ILE A 7 -2.56 -3.55 25.21
CA ILE A 7 -3.34 -2.33 25.20
C ILE A 7 -4.07 -2.20 23.84
N ALA A 8 -5.38 -2.01 23.91
CA ALA A 8 -6.20 -1.71 22.75
C ALA A 8 -6.86 -0.33 22.84
N VAL A 9 -6.93 0.39 21.73
CA VAL A 9 -7.71 1.62 21.57
C VAL A 9 -8.83 1.36 20.58
N LEU A 10 -10.08 1.40 21.07
CA LEU A 10 -11.24 1.18 20.22
C LEU A 10 -11.75 2.48 19.64
N VAL A 11 -11.93 2.50 18.33
CA VAL A 11 -12.41 3.66 17.58
C VAL A 11 -13.69 3.33 16.78
N PRO A 12 -14.58 4.30 16.55
CA PRO A 12 -15.80 4.08 15.75
C PRO A 12 -15.51 3.85 14.27
N ARG A 13 -14.49 4.54 13.71
CA ARG A 13 -14.17 4.54 12.27
C ARG A 13 -12.67 4.41 12.04
N HIS A 14 -12.30 3.91 10.88
CA HIS A 14 -10.90 3.76 10.47
C HIS A 14 -10.12 5.09 10.46
N ASN A 15 -10.75 6.18 10.01
CA ASN A 15 -10.12 7.50 10.01
C ASN A 15 -9.82 8.02 11.44
N ASP A 16 -10.68 7.70 12.41
CA ASP A 16 -10.44 8.04 13.82
C ASP A 16 -9.22 7.26 14.35
N GLY A 17 -9.02 6.03 13.86
CA GLY A 17 -7.86 5.21 14.16
C GLY A 17 -6.54 5.81 13.68
N ARG A 18 -6.53 6.42 12.49
CA ARG A 18 -5.33 7.12 11.98
C ARG A 18 -4.94 8.28 12.88
N ALA A 19 -5.90 9.12 13.26
CA ALA A 19 -5.66 10.23 14.18
C ALA A 19 -5.08 9.78 15.54
N ILE A 20 -5.54 8.62 16.04
CA ILE A 20 -4.99 8.04 17.28
C ILE A 20 -3.55 7.56 17.08
N VAL A 21 -3.26 6.89 15.97
CA VAL A 21 -1.89 6.40 15.66
C VAL A 21 -0.92 7.57 15.51
N ASP A 22 -1.33 8.64 14.84
CA ASP A 22 -0.51 9.83 14.66
C ASP A 22 -0.23 10.51 16.02
N ALA A 23 -1.25 10.65 16.87
CA ALA A 23 -1.10 11.20 18.22
C ALA A 23 -0.21 10.33 19.14
N LEU A 24 -0.32 8.99 19.02
CA LEU A 24 0.54 8.06 19.77
C LEU A 24 2.00 8.14 19.27
N ALA A 25 2.20 8.28 17.97
CA ALA A 25 3.53 8.44 17.37
C ALA A 25 4.20 9.76 17.84
N GLU A 26 3.45 10.88 17.91
CA GLU A 26 3.92 12.15 18.47
C GLU A 26 4.30 12.00 19.96
N ALA A 27 3.60 11.15 20.70
CA ALA A 27 3.92 10.83 22.08
C ALA A 27 5.05 9.78 22.24
N GLY A 28 5.65 9.30 21.13
CA GLY A 28 6.70 8.28 21.16
C GLY A 28 6.20 6.87 21.47
N VAL A 29 4.89 6.62 21.34
CA VAL A 29 4.28 5.32 21.62
C VAL A 29 4.06 4.54 20.30
N ALA A 30 4.73 3.41 20.17
CA ALA A 30 4.56 2.54 19.02
C ALA A 30 3.14 1.95 19.01
N SER A 31 2.40 2.16 17.91
CA SER A 31 1.04 1.68 17.74
C SER A 31 0.80 1.15 16.34
N VAL A 32 -0.24 0.35 16.16
CA VAL A 32 -0.63 -0.23 14.87
C VAL A 32 -2.14 -0.22 14.73
N ILE A 33 -2.64 0.15 13.55
CA ILE A 33 -4.05 -0.03 13.23
C ILE A 33 -4.27 -1.48 12.80
N ARG A 34 -5.07 -2.21 13.56
CA ARG A 34 -5.55 -3.52 13.18
C ARG A 34 -6.81 -3.32 12.34
N SER A 35 -6.70 -3.57 11.06
CA SER A 35 -7.77 -3.38 10.08
C SER A 35 -8.02 -4.72 9.39
N GLN A 36 -9.29 -5.00 9.09
CA GLN A 36 -9.66 -6.10 8.20
C GLN A 36 -9.69 -5.61 6.74
N ASP A 37 -9.12 -4.43 6.46
CA ASP A 37 -9.10 -3.91 5.10
C ASP A 37 -8.20 -4.75 4.21
N SER A 38 -8.60 -4.87 2.96
CA SER A 38 -7.80 -5.51 1.93
C SER A 38 -6.55 -4.68 1.63
N VAL A 39 -5.42 -5.34 1.40
CA VAL A 39 -4.19 -4.69 0.91
C VAL A 39 -4.44 -3.97 -0.43
N PHE A 40 -5.41 -4.42 -1.22
CA PHE A 40 -5.82 -3.78 -2.46
C PHE A 40 -6.56 -2.45 -2.27
N ALA A 41 -6.99 -2.12 -1.05
CA ALA A 41 -7.59 -0.82 -0.72
C ALA A 41 -6.53 0.27 -0.43
N THR A 42 -5.26 -0.09 -0.36
CA THR A 42 -4.15 0.81 -0.01
C THR A 42 -3.72 1.72 -1.18
N ASP A 43 -2.99 2.78 -0.85
CA ASP A 43 -2.35 3.63 -1.86
C ASP A 43 -1.28 2.85 -2.64
N GLU A 44 -0.54 1.97 -1.95
CA GLU A 44 0.48 1.11 -2.56
C GLU A 44 -0.09 0.23 -3.68
N ALA A 45 -1.31 -0.27 -3.53
CA ALA A 45 -1.96 -1.06 -4.59
C ALA A 45 -2.29 -0.22 -5.82
N ARG A 46 -2.78 1.01 -5.62
CA ARG A 46 -3.04 1.95 -6.72
C ARG A 46 -1.77 2.39 -7.41
N GLU A 47 -0.72 2.68 -6.64
CA GLU A 47 0.59 3.05 -7.18
C GLU A 47 1.23 1.89 -7.94
N MET A 48 1.17 0.66 -7.40
CA MET A 48 1.64 -0.55 -8.10
C MET A 48 0.91 -0.72 -9.44
N LEU A 49 -0.43 -0.61 -9.45
CA LEU A 49 -1.21 -0.71 -10.67
C LEU A 49 -0.77 0.34 -11.70
N SER A 50 -0.60 1.59 -11.27
CA SER A 50 -0.17 2.67 -12.16
C SER A 50 1.21 2.42 -12.77
N VAL A 51 2.17 1.92 -11.97
CA VAL A 51 3.52 1.57 -12.46
C VAL A 51 3.46 0.41 -13.44
N LEU A 52 2.67 -0.64 -13.14
CA LEU A 52 2.51 -1.79 -14.04
C LEU A 52 1.82 -1.40 -15.35
N GLU A 53 0.86 -0.49 -15.32
CA GLU A 53 0.23 0.06 -16.53
C GLU A 53 1.22 0.81 -17.41
N ALA A 54 2.10 1.61 -16.81
CA ALA A 54 3.17 2.30 -17.55
C ALA A 54 4.19 1.32 -18.15
N ILE A 55 4.53 0.26 -17.44
CA ILE A 55 5.42 -0.80 -17.94
C ILE A 55 4.75 -1.59 -19.11
N ALA A 56 3.48 -1.92 -18.98
CA ALA A 56 2.76 -2.67 -20.01
C ALA A 56 2.60 -1.87 -21.30
N GLU A 57 2.33 -0.56 -21.20
CA GLU A 57 2.08 0.32 -22.34
C GLU A 57 2.88 1.63 -22.25
N PRO A 58 4.23 1.60 -22.42
CA PRO A 58 5.08 2.80 -22.30
C PRO A 58 4.78 3.89 -23.35
N GLY A 59 4.08 3.56 -24.41
CA GLY A 59 3.61 4.52 -25.41
C GLY A 59 2.42 5.35 -24.96
N ARG A 60 1.76 5.01 -23.87
CA ARG A 60 0.64 5.79 -23.31
C ARG A 60 1.17 6.85 -22.34
N GLU A 61 1.52 8.00 -22.89
CA GLU A 61 2.13 9.11 -22.15
C GLU A 61 1.38 9.47 -20.86
N GLY A 62 0.05 9.49 -20.86
CA GLY A 62 -0.75 9.79 -19.67
C GLY A 62 -0.54 8.77 -18.53
N GLN A 63 -0.40 7.47 -18.84
CA GLN A 63 -0.12 6.43 -17.86
C GLN A 63 1.31 6.54 -17.32
N VAL A 64 2.28 6.81 -18.21
CA VAL A 64 3.67 7.03 -17.81
C VAL A 64 3.79 8.23 -16.88
N LYS A 65 3.12 9.35 -17.19
CA LYS A 65 3.08 10.55 -16.32
C LYS A 65 2.46 10.25 -14.96
N ALA A 66 1.35 9.51 -14.93
CA ALA A 66 0.69 9.12 -13.67
C ALA A 66 1.60 8.23 -12.82
N ALA A 67 2.26 7.25 -13.41
CA ALA A 67 3.23 6.40 -12.73
C ALA A 67 4.44 7.19 -12.23
N PHE A 68 5.00 8.07 -13.06
CA PHE A 68 6.13 8.93 -12.72
C PHE A 68 5.86 9.76 -11.46
N LEU A 69 4.65 10.32 -11.32
CA LEU A 69 4.23 11.11 -10.16
C LEU A 69 3.87 10.28 -8.93
N SER A 70 3.89 8.96 -9.02
CA SER A 70 3.65 8.09 -7.86
C SER A 70 4.82 8.13 -6.87
N THR A 71 4.55 7.82 -5.61
CA THR A 71 5.63 7.69 -4.62
C THR A 71 6.62 6.58 -5.00
N LEU A 72 6.17 5.55 -5.72
CA LEU A 72 7.05 4.45 -6.15
C LEU A 72 8.09 4.91 -7.17
N MET A 73 7.73 5.76 -8.13
CA MET A 73 8.69 6.30 -9.10
C MET A 73 9.35 7.59 -8.62
N GLY A 74 8.71 8.33 -7.70
CA GLY A 74 9.28 9.47 -6.98
C GLY A 74 9.47 10.73 -7.80
N GLY A 75 8.77 10.83 -8.93
CA GLY A 75 8.75 12.04 -9.73
C GLY A 75 7.97 13.18 -9.08
N THR A 76 8.30 14.38 -9.44
CA THR A 76 7.57 15.60 -9.06
C THR A 76 6.94 16.26 -10.29
N ILE A 77 5.99 17.16 -10.06
CA ILE A 77 5.36 17.92 -11.15
C ILE A 77 6.41 18.75 -11.88
N GLU A 78 7.30 19.43 -11.15
CA GLU A 78 8.39 20.22 -11.70
C GLU A 78 9.37 19.34 -12.50
N GLY A 79 9.70 18.15 -11.97
CA GLY A 79 10.54 17.15 -12.64
C GLY A 79 9.88 16.66 -13.94
N LEU A 80 8.58 16.42 -13.92
CA LEU A 80 7.84 16.01 -15.10
C LEU A 80 7.92 17.04 -16.24
N PHE A 81 7.78 18.34 -15.94
CA PHE A 81 7.92 19.40 -16.94
C PHE A 81 9.36 19.50 -17.44
N ALA A 82 10.35 19.44 -16.54
CA ALA A 82 11.76 19.47 -16.91
C ALA A 82 12.16 18.26 -17.78
N ASP A 83 11.67 17.06 -17.46
CA ASP A 83 11.95 15.85 -18.23
C ASP A 83 11.22 15.83 -19.58
N GLN A 84 10.08 16.55 -19.73
CA GLN A 84 9.40 16.72 -21.01
C GLN A 84 10.11 17.72 -21.95
N GLU A 85 10.83 18.68 -21.39
CA GLU A 85 11.66 19.62 -22.15
C GLU A 85 13.04 19.01 -22.49
N ASP A 86 13.46 17.95 -21.79
CA ASP A 86 14.68 17.18 -22.02
C ASP A 86 14.34 15.82 -22.67
N ASP A 87 14.33 15.82 -24.01
CA ASP A 87 14.03 14.62 -24.80
C ASP A 87 14.89 13.39 -24.40
N ALA A 88 16.11 13.62 -23.93
CA ALA A 88 17.00 12.53 -23.53
C ALA A 88 16.55 11.87 -22.23
N ARG A 89 16.12 12.65 -21.24
CA ARG A 89 15.62 12.11 -19.95
C ARG A 89 14.30 11.38 -20.12
N TRP A 90 13.38 11.96 -20.87
CA TRP A 90 12.10 11.30 -21.16
C TRP A 90 12.33 10.00 -21.94
N SER A 91 13.19 10.00 -22.95
CA SER A 91 13.57 8.80 -23.69
C SER A 91 14.20 7.73 -22.80
N ALA A 92 15.09 8.10 -21.88
CA ALA A 92 15.70 7.18 -20.93
C ALA A 92 14.66 6.52 -20.00
N LEU A 93 13.65 7.28 -19.54
CA LEU A 93 12.54 6.73 -18.76
C LEU A 93 11.74 5.70 -19.58
N ILE A 94 11.40 6.02 -20.83
CA ILE A 94 10.68 5.10 -21.71
C ILE A 94 11.50 3.85 -21.98
N GLU A 95 12.80 3.96 -22.20
CA GLU A 95 13.71 2.81 -22.39
C GLU A 95 13.73 1.91 -21.14
N GLN A 96 13.76 2.48 -19.95
CA GLN A 96 13.68 1.72 -18.70
C GLN A 96 12.35 0.94 -18.58
N LEU A 97 11.23 1.56 -18.93
CA LEU A 97 9.92 0.91 -18.92
C LEU A 97 9.82 -0.20 -19.97
N LEU A 98 10.37 0.02 -21.19
CA LEU A 98 10.46 -1.01 -22.22
C LEU A 98 11.31 -2.19 -21.76
N ALA A 99 12.46 -1.95 -21.16
CA ALA A 99 13.32 -3.00 -20.60
C ALA A 99 12.63 -3.78 -19.47
N ALA A 100 11.84 -3.12 -18.63
CA ALA A 100 11.02 -3.77 -17.62
C ALA A 100 9.93 -4.63 -18.25
N ARG A 101 9.25 -4.15 -19.28
CA ARG A 101 8.25 -4.91 -20.05
C ARG A 101 8.85 -6.17 -20.67
N ASP A 102 10.00 -6.05 -21.33
CA ASP A 102 10.68 -7.19 -21.96
C ASP A 102 11.08 -8.23 -20.90
N LEU A 103 11.50 -7.77 -19.72
CA LEU A 103 11.81 -8.65 -18.60
C LEU A 103 10.55 -9.36 -18.07
N TRP A 104 9.41 -8.66 -17.99
CA TRP A 104 8.13 -9.26 -17.59
C TRP A 104 7.72 -10.38 -18.54
N LEU A 105 7.80 -10.11 -19.83
CA LEU A 105 7.46 -11.08 -20.90
C LEU A 105 8.40 -12.30 -20.93
N SER A 106 9.69 -12.10 -20.62
CA SER A 106 10.70 -13.15 -20.73
C SER A 106 10.97 -13.92 -19.45
N HIS A 107 10.85 -13.29 -18.28
CA HIS A 107 11.24 -13.86 -16.97
C HIS A 107 10.11 -13.80 -15.93
N GLY A 108 8.96 -13.26 -16.27
CA GLY A 108 7.80 -13.19 -15.39
C GLY A 108 7.79 -11.98 -14.44
N PHE A 109 6.77 -11.96 -13.57
CA PHE A 109 6.43 -10.80 -12.74
C PHE A 109 7.54 -10.45 -11.73
N MET A 110 7.96 -11.38 -10.88
CA MET A 110 8.84 -11.05 -9.75
C MET A 110 10.20 -10.48 -10.16
N PRO A 111 10.94 -11.08 -11.13
CA PRO A 111 12.21 -10.52 -11.60
C PRO A 111 12.06 -9.11 -12.19
N MET A 112 10.97 -8.85 -12.92
CA MET A 112 10.64 -7.53 -13.45
C MET A 112 10.39 -6.55 -12.31
N TRP A 113 9.56 -6.94 -11.32
CA TRP A 113 9.17 -6.07 -10.22
C TRP A 113 10.36 -5.68 -9.35
N GLU A 114 11.19 -6.64 -8.94
CA GLU A 114 12.41 -6.38 -8.16
C GLU A 114 13.38 -5.44 -8.89
N LYS A 115 13.58 -5.65 -10.19
CA LYS A 115 14.43 -4.77 -11.01
C LYS A 115 13.84 -3.36 -11.09
N THR A 116 12.52 -3.24 -11.21
CA THR A 116 11.82 -1.94 -11.22
C THR A 116 11.99 -1.22 -9.89
N LEU A 117 11.78 -1.90 -8.76
CA LEU A 117 11.97 -1.32 -7.43
C LEU A 117 13.40 -0.81 -7.22
N ALA A 118 14.41 -1.56 -7.70
CA ALA A 118 15.81 -1.16 -7.63
C ALA A 118 16.12 0.04 -8.55
N ALA A 119 15.64 0.03 -9.79
CA ALA A 119 15.90 1.09 -10.77
C ALA A 119 15.36 2.46 -10.30
N PHE A 120 14.23 2.47 -9.60
CA PHE A 120 13.60 3.68 -9.07
C PHE A 120 13.91 3.93 -7.58
N THR A 121 14.88 3.24 -6.97
CA THR A 121 15.27 3.40 -5.55
C THR A 121 14.08 3.44 -4.59
N VAL A 122 13.10 2.55 -4.82
CA VAL A 122 11.81 2.57 -4.11
C VAL A 122 11.98 2.30 -2.62
N TYR A 123 12.87 1.37 -2.26
CA TYR A 123 13.07 0.97 -0.86
C TYR A 123 13.55 2.15 0.00
N GLU A 124 14.56 2.88 -0.46
CA GLU A 124 15.11 4.03 0.27
C GLU A 124 14.05 5.14 0.40
N ARG A 125 13.30 5.40 -0.67
CA ARG A 125 12.27 6.43 -0.69
C ARG A 125 11.10 6.09 0.20
N VAL A 126 10.61 4.87 0.14
CA VAL A 126 9.48 4.43 0.96
C VAL A 126 9.86 4.42 2.44
N LEU A 127 11.05 3.92 2.80
CA LEU A 127 11.52 3.85 4.18
C LEU A 127 11.80 5.24 4.79
N SER A 128 12.21 6.23 3.99
CA SER A 128 12.42 7.59 4.47
C SER A 128 11.12 8.39 4.70
N GLY A 129 10.01 7.89 4.19
CA GLY A 129 8.70 8.52 4.34
C GLY A 129 7.98 8.14 5.64
N SER A 130 6.86 8.82 5.91
CA SER A 130 5.97 8.46 7.01
C SER A 130 5.41 7.04 6.80
N HIS A 131 5.37 6.25 7.89
CA HIS A 131 4.89 4.85 7.87
C HIS A 131 5.64 3.93 6.88
N GLY A 132 6.93 4.19 6.62
CA GLY A 132 7.73 3.52 5.59
C GLY A 132 7.75 2.00 5.73
N GLU A 133 7.93 1.47 6.95
CA GLU A 133 7.93 0.02 7.21
C GLU A 133 6.59 -0.62 6.80
N ARG A 134 5.47 0.02 7.17
CA ARG A 134 4.13 -0.47 6.81
C ARG A 134 3.91 -0.45 5.30
N ARG A 135 4.30 0.64 4.64
CA ARG A 135 4.22 0.76 3.19
C ARG A 135 5.02 -0.33 2.48
N LEU A 136 6.22 -0.61 2.99
CA LEU A 136 7.06 -1.68 2.46
C LEU A 136 6.44 -3.06 2.68
N THR A 137 5.82 -3.30 3.85
CA THR A 137 5.09 -4.54 4.12
C THR A 137 3.91 -4.71 3.16
N ASN A 138 3.14 -3.65 2.89
CA ASN A 138 2.05 -3.67 1.91
C ASN A 138 2.56 -3.98 0.51
N LEU A 139 3.65 -3.34 0.06
CA LEU A 139 4.26 -3.59 -1.26
C LEU A 139 4.74 -5.04 -1.41
N ARG A 140 5.38 -5.60 -0.38
CA ARG A 140 5.81 -7.02 -0.38
C ARG A 140 4.63 -7.97 -0.42
N HIS A 141 3.56 -7.66 0.33
CA HIS A 141 2.34 -8.45 0.31
C HIS A 141 1.68 -8.43 -1.07
N LEU A 142 1.51 -7.24 -1.65
CA LEU A 142 0.99 -7.07 -3.02
C LEU A 142 1.83 -7.84 -4.04
N ALA A 143 3.16 -7.75 -3.96
CA ALA A 143 4.06 -8.49 -4.84
C ALA A 143 3.90 -10.00 -4.71
N THR A 144 3.69 -10.51 -3.47
CA THR A 144 3.41 -11.93 -3.25
C THR A 144 2.11 -12.37 -3.91
N LEU A 145 1.03 -11.59 -3.76
CA LEU A 145 -0.28 -11.89 -4.38
C LEU A 145 -0.21 -11.82 -5.91
N MET A 146 0.51 -10.83 -6.44
CA MET A 146 0.76 -10.72 -7.88
C MET A 146 1.56 -11.90 -8.42
N GLN A 147 2.57 -12.39 -7.68
CA GLN A 147 3.32 -13.58 -8.08
C GLN A 147 2.44 -14.83 -8.05
N GLN A 148 1.61 -15.01 -7.04
CA GLN A 148 0.63 -16.11 -7.01
C GLN A 148 -0.30 -16.08 -8.22
N GLN A 149 -0.77 -14.90 -8.60
CA GLN A 149 -1.56 -14.73 -9.81
C GLN A 149 -0.76 -15.03 -11.09
N ALA A 150 0.51 -14.64 -11.14
CA ALA A 150 1.40 -14.93 -12.25
C ALA A 150 1.71 -16.42 -12.42
N ASP A 151 1.75 -17.17 -11.32
CA ASP A 151 1.91 -18.62 -11.31
C ASP A 151 0.66 -19.35 -11.88
N ILE A 152 -0.53 -18.73 -11.71
CA ILE A 152 -1.80 -19.24 -12.26
C ILE A 152 -1.92 -18.84 -13.75
N ASP A 153 -1.66 -17.59 -14.08
CA ASP A 153 -1.74 -17.05 -15.42
C ASP A 153 -0.51 -16.17 -15.72
N PRO A 154 0.44 -16.67 -16.54
CA PRO A 154 1.69 -15.96 -16.81
C PRO A 154 1.54 -14.77 -17.78
N VAL A 155 0.35 -14.53 -18.32
CA VAL A 155 0.09 -13.47 -19.31
C VAL A 155 -0.01 -12.10 -18.61
N PRO A 156 0.88 -11.13 -18.87
CA PRO A 156 0.90 -9.83 -18.18
C PRO A 156 -0.43 -9.07 -18.25
N GLU A 157 -1.11 -9.09 -19.39
CA GLU A 157 -2.39 -8.40 -19.59
C GLU A 157 -3.49 -8.96 -18.67
N ARG A 158 -3.47 -10.27 -18.39
CA ARG A 158 -4.43 -10.90 -17.47
C ARG A 158 -4.09 -10.66 -16.00
N GLN A 159 -2.80 -10.64 -15.68
CA GLN A 159 -2.34 -10.23 -14.34
C GLN A 159 -2.78 -8.80 -14.03
N MET A 160 -2.63 -7.89 -14.99
CA MET A 160 -3.09 -6.51 -14.90
C MET A 160 -4.60 -6.40 -14.75
N ALA A 161 -5.36 -7.18 -15.55
CA ALA A 161 -6.82 -7.19 -15.46
C ALA A 161 -7.28 -7.66 -14.08
N TRP A 162 -6.66 -8.71 -13.55
CA TRP A 162 -6.92 -9.21 -12.21
C TRP A 162 -6.59 -8.15 -11.14
N LEU A 163 -5.41 -7.52 -11.18
CA LEU A 163 -5.05 -6.48 -10.19
C LEU A 163 -6.03 -5.31 -10.23
N ARG A 164 -6.42 -4.87 -11.42
CA ARG A 164 -7.40 -3.79 -11.60
C ARG A 164 -8.75 -4.13 -10.96
N GLU A 165 -9.19 -5.38 -11.10
CA GLU A 165 -10.40 -5.89 -10.47
C GLU A 165 -10.29 -5.87 -8.95
N GLN A 166 -9.18 -6.39 -8.39
CA GLN A 166 -8.95 -6.40 -6.94
C GLN A 166 -8.93 -4.98 -6.35
N VAL A 167 -8.25 -4.04 -7.01
CA VAL A 167 -8.20 -2.63 -6.59
C VAL A 167 -9.58 -1.96 -6.66
N ARG A 168 -10.43 -2.37 -7.63
CA ARG A 168 -11.79 -1.86 -7.79
C ARG A 168 -12.74 -2.40 -6.73
N GLU A 169 -12.73 -3.72 -6.52
CA GLU A 169 -13.68 -4.41 -5.62
C GLU A 169 -13.29 -4.31 -4.17
N ARG A 170 -11.98 -4.27 -3.88
CA ARG A 170 -11.43 -4.17 -2.51
C ARG A 170 -11.95 -5.26 -1.59
N GLU A 171 -12.27 -6.43 -2.15
CA GLU A 171 -12.72 -7.55 -1.34
C GLU A 171 -11.65 -7.98 -0.34
N THR A 172 -12.10 -8.30 0.87
CA THR A 172 -11.22 -8.74 1.94
C THR A 172 -11.40 -10.24 2.15
N THR A 173 -10.37 -10.99 1.79
CA THR A 173 -10.22 -12.41 2.14
C THR A 173 -9.09 -12.56 3.16
N GLU A 174 -8.93 -13.74 3.77
CA GLU A 174 -7.83 -13.98 4.71
C GLU A 174 -6.46 -13.68 4.09
N ASP A 175 -6.25 -14.06 2.82
CA ASP A 175 -5.00 -13.84 2.08
C ASP A 175 -4.76 -12.38 1.72
N THR A 176 -5.83 -11.59 1.55
CA THR A 176 -5.74 -10.17 1.14
C THR A 176 -5.77 -9.20 2.32
N GLN A 177 -5.95 -9.69 3.56
CA GLN A 177 -5.89 -8.84 4.75
C GLN A 177 -4.51 -8.24 4.90
N LEU A 178 -4.49 -6.97 5.33
CA LEU A 178 -3.25 -6.27 5.61
C LEU A 178 -2.40 -7.06 6.61
N ARG A 179 -1.18 -7.40 6.21
CA ARG A 179 -0.21 -8.06 7.11
C ARG A 179 0.24 -7.05 8.15
N LEU A 180 0.16 -7.47 9.41
CA LEU A 180 0.62 -6.68 10.54
C LEU A 180 2.05 -7.09 10.87
N GLU A 181 2.93 -6.11 10.96
CA GLU A 181 4.25 -6.31 11.56
C GLU A 181 4.07 -6.67 13.04
N SER A 182 5.06 -7.35 13.65
CA SER A 182 4.95 -7.98 14.97
C SER A 182 4.16 -7.14 15.99
N ASP A 183 2.88 -7.50 16.17
CA ASP A 183 1.92 -6.76 16.98
C ASP A 183 2.19 -6.81 18.49
N ALA A 184 3.02 -7.76 18.93
CA ALA A 184 3.21 -8.05 20.35
C ALA A 184 3.83 -6.87 21.15
N GLU A 185 4.49 -5.94 20.47
CA GLU A 185 5.17 -4.80 21.11
C GLU A 185 4.56 -3.43 20.76
N ARG A 186 3.34 -3.41 20.19
CA ARG A 186 2.66 -2.18 19.75
C ARG A 186 1.27 -2.07 20.34
N VAL A 187 0.83 -0.85 20.67
CA VAL A 187 -0.55 -0.58 21.07
C VAL A 187 -1.48 -0.85 19.89
N GLN A 188 -2.54 -1.63 20.14
CA GLN A 188 -3.49 -2.04 19.10
C GLN A 188 -4.60 -0.99 18.96
N VAL A 189 -4.71 -0.36 17.78
CA VAL A 189 -5.82 0.53 17.46
C VAL A 189 -6.77 -0.21 16.53
N LEU A 190 -8.04 -0.39 16.93
CA LEU A 190 -9.02 -1.19 16.18
C LEU A 190 -10.38 -0.51 16.16
N THR A 191 -11.15 -0.78 15.10
CA THR A 191 -12.57 -0.41 15.13
C THR A 191 -13.35 -1.39 16.01
N ILE A 192 -14.50 -0.92 16.53
CA ILE A 192 -15.40 -1.74 17.36
C ILE A 192 -15.80 -3.03 16.63
N HIS A 193 -15.92 -3.01 15.30
CA HIS A 193 -16.27 -4.20 14.53
C HIS A 193 -15.12 -5.22 14.47
N VAL A 194 -13.89 -4.75 14.30
CA VAL A 194 -12.69 -5.59 14.26
C VAL A 194 -12.37 -6.18 15.63
N SER A 195 -12.78 -5.52 16.73
CA SER A 195 -12.53 -6.01 18.10
C SER A 195 -13.42 -7.18 18.51
N LYS A 196 -14.45 -7.52 17.73
CA LYS A 196 -15.38 -8.60 18.07
C LYS A 196 -14.65 -9.94 18.17
N GLY A 197 -14.72 -10.55 19.35
CA GLY A 197 -14.06 -11.84 19.64
C GLY A 197 -12.59 -11.72 20.07
N LEU A 198 -12.05 -10.50 20.19
CA LEU A 198 -10.72 -10.24 20.73
C LEU A 198 -10.79 -9.79 22.20
N GLU A 199 -9.78 -10.14 22.99
CA GLU A 199 -9.67 -9.79 24.39
C GLU A 199 -8.35 -9.05 24.62
N TYR A 200 -8.40 -7.94 25.38
CA TYR A 200 -7.23 -7.14 25.74
C TYR A 200 -7.26 -6.82 27.21
N PRO A 201 -6.14 -6.93 27.93
CA PRO A 201 -6.04 -6.56 29.36
C PRO A 201 -6.41 -5.12 29.64
N VAL A 202 -6.11 -4.20 28.72
CA VAL A 202 -6.44 -2.77 28.83
C VAL A 202 -7.09 -2.27 27.56
N VAL A 203 -8.24 -1.60 27.70
CA VAL A 203 -9.00 -1.06 26.56
C VAL A 203 -9.29 0.41 26.78
N PHE A 204 -8.89 1.26 25.85
CA PHE A 204 -9.25 2.67 25.77
C PHE A 204 -10.34 2.90 24.74
N CYS A 205 -11.34 3.69 25.08
CA CYS A 205 -12.46 4.03 24.19
C CYS A 205 -12.63 5.56 24.11
N PRO A 206 -11.74 6.28 23.42
CA PRO A 206 -11.69 7.76 23.49
C PRO A 206 -12.90 8.48 22.91
N PHE A 207 -13.76 7.79 22.13
CA PHE A 207 -14.91 8.38 21.44
C PHE A 207 -16.27 7.92 21.99
N LEU A 208 -16.32 7.27 23.18
CA LEU A 208 -17.58 6.76 23.76
C LEU A 208 -18.60 7.85 24.08
N TRP A 209 -18.17 9.08 24.33
CA TRP A 209 -19.04 10.22 24.67
C TRP A 209 -19.44 11.09 23.47
N GLU A 210 -18.96 10.81 22.27
CA GLU A 210 -19.48 11.43 21.05
C GLU A 210 -20.88 10.89 20.73
N GLY A 211 -21.82 11.17 21.65
CA GLY A 211 -23.18 10.65 21.59
C GLY A 211 -23.95 11.15 20.38
N LYS A 212 -23.97 10.37 19.32
CA LYS A 212 -25.07 10.41 18.38
C LYS A 212 -26.23 9.69 19.03
N LEU A 213 -27.22 10.46 19.51
CA LEU A 213 -28.50 9.91 19.92
C LEU A 213 -28.99 8.93 18.85
N ALA A 214 -29.22 7.66 19.25
CA ALA A 214 -29.80 6.68 18.35
C ALA A 214 -31.12 7.29 17.84
N ARG A 215 -31.28 7.46 16.53
CA ARG A 215 -32.57 7.75 15.93
C ARG A 215 -33.47 6.58 16.31
N LYS A 216 -34.52 6.85 17.10
CA LYS A 216 -35.63 5.94 17.23
C LYS A 216 -36.34 5.94 15.89
N ASP A 217 -36.31 4.82 15.19
CA ASP A 217 -37.22 4.50 14.11
C ASP A 217 -38.63 4.23 14.69
#